data_a348d4efea6d88abc51be2fd45f5aaf7
#
_entry.id   a348d4efea6d88abc51be2fd45f5aaf7
#
_cell.length_a   1.000
_cell.length_b   1.000
_cell.length_c   1.000
_cell.angle_alpha   90.00
_cell.angle_beta   90.00
_cell.angle_gamma   90.00
#
_symmetry.space_group_name_H-M   'P 1'
#
loop_
_entity.id
_entity.type
_entity.pdbx_description
1 polymer ?
#
loop_
_entity_poly.entity_id
_entity_poly.type
_entity_poly.pdbx_seq_one_letter_code
_entity_poly.pdbx_strand_id
1 'polypeptide(L)'
;KFYTRKSQIIIMKKFYIAKARRLRGTPFSSRIESQGLIAYTTFNHMLLPAAFEGTEKEYFHLKEHVQVWDVAAERQVQIVGKDSAKLVQLMTCRNLSKSKIGRCYYAPIIDEQGNMINDPIILKLDENKWWLSLADSDVGLYAKGLSSGLKLQAEVSEPDVNILAVQGPKSFQLMEKILGKKITELKFFGFDYFNFKGNKFFIARSGWSKQGGYEIYVENREAGLNLYDELFSAGKEFNVKPGCPNLIERIESGLLSCGNDFDNGDNPYECGYDKYIDIKSDINFLGKKALIKISKEGIKRKLMGVKIDLDTIEMMEERPLLSGNNLVGHLRSAVYSPHFKKAVGIAMIKKEYWDKKTTFELKIGDKKSKGSICDLPLV
;
A
#
# COMPACT_ATOMS: atom_id res chain seq x y z
N LYS A 1 -5.88 -61.49 -1.73
CA LYS A 1 -5.49 -60.55 -0.66
C LYS A 1 -5.58 -59.16 -1.26
N PHE A 2 -6.70 -58.45 -0.95
CA PHE A 2 -6.91 -57.06 -1.36
C PHE A 2 -6.32 -56.13 -0.27
N TYR A 3 -5.34 -55.34 -0.63
CA TYR A 3 -4.86 -54.25 0.24
C TYR A 3 -5.74 -53.02 -0.02
N THR A 4 -6.63 -52.74 0.92
CA THR A 4 -7.34 -51.45 0.98
C THR A 4 -6.38 -50.37 1.46
N ARG A 5 -5.97 -49.44 0.57
CA ARG A 5 -5.34 -48.21 0.96
C ARG A 5 -6.36 -47.37 1.77
N LYS A 6 -6.15 -47.27 3.06
CA LYS A 6 -6.84 -46.25 3.89
C LYS A 6 -6.39 -44.88 3.38
N SER A 7 -7.27 -44.18 2.71
CA SER A 7 -7.10 -42.76 2.42
C SER A 7 -7.09 -42.04 3.78
N GLN A 8 -5.93 -41.57 4.22
CA GLN A 8 -5.85 -40.63 5.31
C GLN A 8 -6.53 -39.32 4.81
N ILE A 9 -7.73 -39.06 5.33
CA ILE A 9 -8.35 -37.74 5.21
C ILE A 9 -7.47 -36.81 6.03
N ILE A 10 -6.63 -36.04 5.36
CA ILE A 10 -5.91 -34.92 5.97
C ILE A 10 -6.99 -33.90 6.32
N ILE A 11 -7.44 -33.89 7.56
CA ILE A 11 -8.26 -32.79 8.09
C ILE A 11 -7.31 -31.59 8.12
N MET A 12 -7.39 -30.73 7.10
CA MET A 12 -6.72 -29.43 7.15
C MET A 12 -7.28 -28.68 8.34
N LYS A 13 -6.46 -28.45 9.37
CA LYS A 13 -6.82 -27.58 10.48
C LYS A 13 -7.13 -26.21 9.89
N LYS A 14 -8.40 -25.79 9.95
CA LYS A 14 -8.78 -24.43 9.61
C LYS A 14 -8.30 -23.50 10.73
N PHE A 15 -7.45 -22.55 10.39
CA PHE A 15 -7.10 -21.48 11.30
C PHE A 15 -8.12 -20.35 11.14
N TYR A 16 -8.55 -19.77 12.27
CA TYR A 16 -9.51 -18.68 12.28
C TYR A 16 -8.88 -17.47 12.95
N ILE A 17 -9.15 -16.28 12.41
CA ILE A 17 -8.84 -15.04 13.12
C ILE A 17 -9.84 -14.86 14.25
N ALA A 18 -9.35 -14.74 15.50
CA ALA A 18 -10.19 -14.39 16.65
C ALA A 18 -10.60 -12.92 16.53
N LYS A 19 -11.81 -12.67 16.02
CA LYS A 19 -12.37 -11.31 15.92
C LYS A 19 -12.49 -10.71 17.32
N ALA A 20 -11.97 -9.50 17.50
CA ALA A 20 -11.96 -8.81 18.79
C ALA A 20 -12.05 -7.29 18.57
N ARG A 21 -12.41 -6.54 19.62
CA ARG A 21 -12.49 -5.07 19.55
C ARG A 21 -11.19 -4.41 19.09
N ARG A 22 -10.03 -4.97 19.44
CA ARG A 22 -8.71 -4.47 19.01
C ARG A 22 -8.40 -4.76 17.54
N LEU A 23 -9.16 -5.66 16.89
CA LEU A 23 -9.05 -6.01 15.48
C LEU A 23 -10.38 -5.67 14.82
N ARG A 24 -10.49 -4.46 14.32
CA ARG A 24 -11.74 -3.91 13.81
C ARG A 24 -12.10 -4.47 12.44
N GLY A 25 -13.39 -4.75 12.23
CA GLY A 25 -13.96 -4.90 10.89
C GLY A 25 -14.30 -3.55 10.26
N THR A 26 -14.81 -3.60 9.05
CA THR A 26 -15.27 -2.44 8.27
C THR A 26 -16.80 -2.49 8.10
N PRO A 27 -17.45 -1.43 7.64
CA PRO A 27 -18.86 -1.48 7.27
C PRO A 27 -19.17 -2.54 6.19
N PHE A 28 -18.17 -2.89 5.37
CA PHE A 28 -18.32 -3.81 4.24
C PHE A 28 -18.06 -5.28 4.58
N SER A 29 -17.52 -5.58 5.78
CA SER A 29 -17.06 -6.93 6.14
C SER A 29 -18.08 -8.03 5.89
N SER A 30 -19.38 -7.83 6.23
CA SER A 30 -20.41 -8.85 5.99
C SER A 30 -20.66 -9.12 4.48
N ARG A 31 -20.59 -8.09 3.65
CA ARG A 31 -20.73 -8.23 2.20
C ARG A 31 -19.53 -8.93 1.59
N ILE A 32 -18.34 -8.56 2.02
CA ILE A 32 -17.07 -9.16 1.60
C ILE A 32 -17.06 -10.67 1.95
N GLU A 33 -17.42 -11.03 3.17
CA GLU A 33 -17.49 -12.43 3.62
C GLU A 33 -18.52 -13.23 2.79
N SER A 34 -19.66 -12.64 2.45
CA SER A 34 -20.68 -13.30 1.61
C SER A 34 -20.27 -13.50 0.15
N GLN A 35 -19.26 -12.78 -0.32
CA GLN A 35 -18.72 -12.89 -1.69
C GLN A 35 -17.59 -13.91 -1.83
N GLY A 36 -17.38 -14.77 -0.84
CA GLY A 36 -16.43 -15.87 -0.92
C GLY A 36 -15.03 -15.54 -0.47
N LEU A 37 -14.88 -14.58 0.45
CA LEU A 37 -13.60 -14.29 1.08
C LEU A 37 -13.00 -15.54 1.72
N ILE A 38 -11.74 -15.88 1.40
CA ILE A 38 -11.03 -17.02 1.96
C ILE A 38 -9.94 -16.64 2.96
N ALA A 39 -9.43 -15.39 2.91
CA ALA A 39 -8.41 -14.93 3.84
C ALA A 39 -8.53 -13.44 4.16
N TYR A 40 -8.25 -13.11 5.42
CA TYR A 40 -7.94 -11.76 5.90
C TYR A 40 -6.46 -11.66 6.27
N THR A 41 -5.90 -10.48 6.11
CA THR A 41 -4.69 -10.04 6.81
C THR A 41 -5.04 -8.93 7.79
N THR A 42 -4.10 -8.55 8.65
CA THR A 42 -4.23 -7.41 9.56
C THR A 42 -3.46 -6.22 8.98
N PHE A 43 -4.08 -5.06 8.98
CA PHE A 43 -3.49 -3.81 8.54
C PHE A 43 -4.07 -2.67 9.40
N ASN A 44 -3.24 -1.83 10.02
CA ASN A 44 -3.67 -0.75 10.92
C ASN A 44 -4.68 -1.20 12.00
N HIS A 45 -4.48 -2.38 12.61
CA HIS A 45 -5.40 -2.99 13.60
C HIS A 45 -6.81 -3.27 13.06
N MET A 46 -6.94 -3.44 11.74
CA MET A 46 -8.20 -3.77 11.08
C MET A 46 -8.06 -5.03 10.21
N LEU A 47 -9.19 -5.65 9.93
CA LEU A 47 -9.28 -6.74 8.96
C LEU A 47 -9.21 -6.18 7.55
N LEU A 48 -8.20 -6.60 6.79
CA LEU A 48 -8.05 -6.29 5.38
C LEU A 48 -8.25 -7.58 4.57
N PRO A 49 -9.18 -7.62 3.59
CA PRO A 49 -9.30 -8.77 2.68
C PRO A 49 -7.98 -9.07 1.99
N ALA A 50 -7.63 -10.35 1.90
CA ALA A 50 -6.34 -10.79 1.35
C ALA A 50 -6.46 -11.81 0.22
N ALA A 51 -7.58 -12.54 0.12
CA ALA A 51 -7.82 -13.45 -1.00
C ALA A 51 -9.29 -13.88 -1.10
N PHE A 52 -9.78 -14.07 -2.35
CA PHE A 52 -11.10 -14.64 -2.70
C PHE A 52 -10.96 -15.91 -3.56
N GLU A 53 -10.22 -15.85 -4.66
CA GLU A 53 -10.01 -16.97 -5.58
C GLU A 53 -8.54 -17.42 -5.66
N GLY A 54 -7.67 -16.71 -4.91
CA GLY A 54 -6.22 -16.89 -4.88
C GLY A 54 -5.48 -15.87 -5.74
N THR A 55 -4.27 -15.53 -5.27
CA THR A 55 -3.49 -14.38 -5.72
C THR A 55 -3.26 -14.34 -7.24
N GLU A 56 -3.02 -15.49 -7.89
CA GLU A 56 -2.75 -15.55 -9.33
C GLU A 56 -4.00 -15.30 -10.17
N LYS A 57 -5.14 -15.90 -9.81
CA LYS A 57 -6.41 -15.67 -10.53
C LYS A 57 -6.86 -14.21 -10.41
N GLU A 58 -6.73 -13.65 -9.20
CA GLU A 58 -7.07 -12.26 -8.92
C GLU A 58 -6.13 -11.30 -9.64
N TYR A 59 -4.84 -11.64 -9.79
CA TYR A 59 -3.87 -10.88 -10.58
C TYR A 59 -4.28 -10.75 -12.04
N PHE A 60 -4.61 -11.86 -12.72
CA PHE A 60 -5.07 -11.83 -14.12
C PHE A 60 -6.39 -11.08 -14.27
N HIS A 61 -7.33 -11.31 -13.34
CA HIS A 61 -8.60 -10.61 -13.36
C HIS A 61 -8.42 -9.08 -13.19
N LEU A 62 -7.54 -8.64 -12.28
CA LEU A 62 -7.23 -7.23 -12.07
C LEU A 62 -6.66 -6.56 -13.33
N LYS A 63 -5.85 -7.27 -14.10
CA LYS A 63 -5.22 -6.74 -15.33
C LYS A 63 -6.19 -6.62 -16.51
N GLU A 64 -7.32 -7.33 -16.49
CA GLU A 64 -8.26 -7.41 -17.62
C GLU A 64 -9.61 -6.75 -17.35
N HIS A 65 -10.01 -6.66 -16.09
CA HIS A 65 -11.38 -6.30 -15.70
C HIS A 65 -11.41 -5.18 -14.66
N VAL A 66 -12.34 -5.27 -13.71
CA VAL A 66 -12.46 -4.33 -12.57
C VAL A 66 -12.71 -5.11 -11.29
N GLN A 67 -12.05 -4.68 -10.22
CA GLN A 67 -12.26 -5.19 -8.87
C GLN A 67 -12.70 -4.07 -7.93
N VAL A 68 -13.51 -4.44 -6.93
CA VAL A 68 -13.87 -3.57 -5.80
C VAL A 68 -13.19 -4.13 -4.56
N TRP A 69 -12.37 -3.30 -3.92
CA TRP A 69 -11.57 -3.65 -2.74
C TRP A 69 -12.10 -2.90 -1.53
N ASP A 70 -12.32 -3.61 -0.44
CA ASP A 70 -12.49 -2.99 0.88
C ASP A 70 -11.09 -2.72 1.46
N VAL A 71 -10.65 -1.49 1.32
CA VAL A 71 -9.37 -1.00 1.86
C VAL A 71 -9.58 0.00 3.00
N ALA A 72 -10.71 -0.10 3.73
CA ALA A 72 -10.99 0.76 4.87
C ALA A 72 -9.95 0.65 6.01
N ALA A 73 -9.11 -0.40 5.97
CA ALA A 73 -7.95 -0.54 6.84
C ALA A 73 -6.86 0.53 6.58
N GLU A 74 -6.90 1.24 5.45
CA GLU A 74 -6.14 2.47 5.22
C GLU A 74 -6.78 3.62 6.02
N ARG A 75 -6.55 3.63 7.31
CA ARG A 75 -7.11 4.62 8.24
C ARG A 75 -6.67 6.03 7.87
N GLN A 76 -7.55 6.99 8.12
CA GLN A 76 -7.23 8.40 7.92
C GLN A 76 -6.74 9.03 9.23
N VAL A 77 -5.65 9.78 9.15
CA VAL A 77 -5.31 10.76 10.19
C VAL A 77 -5.76 12.13 9.72
N GLN A 78 -6.73 12.70 10.42
CA GLN A 78 -7.20 14.05 10.16
C GLN A 78 -6.44 15.05 11.00
N ILE A 79 -5.95 16.13 10.37
CA ILE A 79 -5.27 17.25 11.03
C ILE A 79 -6.01 18.53 10.67
N VAL A 80 -6.55 19.22 11.69
CA VAL A 80 -7.35 20.43 11.52
C VAL A 80 -6.84 21.54 12.43
N GLY A 81 -6.80 22.77 11.93
CA GLY A 81 -6.43 23.95 12.71
C GLY A 81 -5.45 24.84 11.99
N LYS A 82 -5.21 26.03 12.53
CA LYS A 82 -4.38 27.05 11.88
C LYS A 82 -2.93 26.63 11.66
N ASP A 83 -2.41 25.71 12.51
CA ASP A 83 -1.07 25.14 12.38
C ASP A 83 -1.07 23.77 11.68
N SER A 84 -2.19 23.34 11.09
CA SER A 84 -2.31 22.02 10.44
C SER A 84 -1.30 21.84 9.31
N ALA A 85 -1.17 22.82 8.41
CA ALA A 85 -0.20 22.80 7.33
C ALA A 85 1.25 22.74 7.84
N LYS A 86 1.54 23.44 8.94
CA LYS A 86 2.85 23.43 9.61
C LYS A 86 3.15 22.04 10.18
N LEU A 87 2.18 21.42 10.86
CA LEU A 87 2.35 20.08 11.42
C LEU A 87 2.59 19.04 10.30
N VAL A 88 1.77 19.06 9.24
CA VAL A 88 1.93 18.14 8.10
C VAL A 88 3.30 18.33 7.45
N GLN A 89 3.74 19.59 7.22
CA GLN A 89 5.06 19.86 6.64
C GLN A 89 6.21 19.42 7.57
N LEU A 90 6.07 19.51 8.88
CA LEU A 90 7.10 19.06 9.82
C LEU A 90 7.34 17.54 9.76
N MET A 91 6.31 16.78 9.42
CA MET A 91 6.37 15.31 9.40
C MET A 91 6.97 14.74 8.11
N THR A 92 7.00 15.52 7.00
CA THR A 92 7.42 15.01 5.69
C THR A 92 8.59 15.77 5.09
N CYS A 93 9.50 15.03 4.45
CA CYS A 93 10.59 15.59 3.65
C CYS A 93 10.13 16.16 2.29
N ARG A 94 8.86 15.91 1.89
CA ARG A 94 8.29 16.45 0.67
C ARG A 94 7.86 17.90 0.88
N ASN A 95 8.21 18.77 -0.07
CA ASN A 95 7.76 20.16 -0.05
C ASN A 95 6.28 20.26 -0.41
N LEU A 96 5.45 20.66 0.55
CA LEU A 96 4.02 20.85 0.41
C LEU A 96 3.59 22.33 0.32
N SER A 97 4.54 23.28 0.29
CA SER A 97 4.24 24.73 0.25
C SER A 97 3.38 25.16 -0.95
N LYS A 98 3.44 24.41 -2.06
CA LYS A 98 2.64 24.64 -3.27
C LYS A 98 1.48 23.64 -3.42
N SER A 99 1.12 22.96 -2.33
CA SER A 99 0.00 22.02 -2.36
C SER A 99 -1.35 22.72 -2.59
N LYS A 100 -2.21 22.10 -3.36
CA LYS A 100 -3.53 22.64 -3.75
C LYS A 100 -4.64 21.79 -3.18
N ILE A 101 -5.74 22.42 -2.81
CA ILE A 101 -7.01 21.73 -2.50
C ILE A 101 -7.43 20.94 -3.76
N GLY A 102 -8.00 19.76 -3.58
CA GLY A 102 -8.39 18.89 -4.69
C GLY A 102 -7.25 18.02 -5.25
N ARG A 103 -6.09 17.96 -4.54
CA ARG A 103 -4.93 17.15 -4.96
C ARG A 103 -4.42 16.27 -3.84
N CYS A 104 -4.01 15.06 -4.23
CA CYS A 104 -3.31 14.09 -3.39
C CYS A 104 -1.79 14.20 -3.59
N TYR A 105 -1.05 13.88 -2.53
CA TYR A 105 0.42 13.95 -2.52
C TYR A 105 0.97 12.71 -1.81
N TYR A 106 1.63 11.82 -2.52
CA TYR A 106 2.40 10.75 -1.89
C TYR A 106 3.61 11.37 -1.17
N ALA A 107 3.77 11.10 0.13
CA ALA A 107 4.77 11.80 0.92
C ALA A 107 5.36 10.91 2.03
N PRO A 108 6.68 10.66 2.00
CA PRO A 108 7.35 9.98 3.10
C PRO A 108 7.22 10.76 4.41
N ILE A 109 6.74 10.12 5.45
CA ILE A 109 6.77 10.61 6.84
C ILE A 109 8.04 10.07 7.48
N ILE A 110 8.81 10.93 8.12
CA ILE A 110 10.11 10.57 8.69
C ILE A 110 10.27 11.10 10.12
N ASP A 111 11.19 10.48 10.84
CA ASP A 111 11.63 10.91 12.17
C ASP A 111 12.79 11.93 12.12
N GLU A 112 13.27 12.35 13.28
CA GLU A 112 14.38 13.30 13.42
C GLU A 112 15.74 12.73 12.98
N GLN A 113 15.89 11.41 12.90
CA GLN A 113 17.07 10.73 12.33
C GLN A 113 16.99 10.63 10.80
N GLY A 114 15.84 10.96 10.20
CA GLY A 114 15.57 10.85 8.76
C GLY A 114 15.13 9.47 8.34
N ASN A 115 14.71 8.62 9.28
CA ASN A 115 14.20 7.28 9.00
C ASN A 115 12.71 7.31 8.70
N MET A 116 12.26 6.35 7.89
CA MET A 116 10.87 6.21 7.49
C MET A 116 9.97 5.83 8.67
N ILE A 117 8.82 6.49 8.78
CA ILE A 117 7.72 6.10 9.67
C ILE A 117 6.56 5.54 8.86
N ASN A 118 6.25 6.16 7.72
CA ASN A 118 5.13 5.82 6.85
C ASN A 118 5.30 6.47 5.47
N ASP A 119 4.49 6.07 4.51
CA ASP A 119 4.45 6.65 3.17
C ASP A 119 3.02 6.96 2.70
N PRO A 120 2.26 7.77 3.45
CA PRO A 120 0.86 8.01 3.17
C PRO A 120 0.62 8.78 1.87
N ILE A 121 -0.62 8.71 1.42
CA ILE A 121 -1.18 9.73 0.54
C ILE A 121 -1.71 10.88 1.40
N ILE A 122 -1.20 12.09 1.21
CA ILE A 122 -1.66 13.31 1.87
C ILE A 122 -2.69 14.00 0.97
N LEU A 123 -3.85 14.31 1.53
CA LEU A 123 -4.95 14.99 0.87
C LEU A 123 -5.15 16.37 1.50
N LYS A 124 -5.03 17.44 0.71
CA LYS A 124 -5.36 18.79 1.16
C LYS A 124 -6.84 19.04 0.90
N LEU A 125 -7.67 18.92 1.94
CA LEU A 125 -9.12 19.09 1.85
C LEU A 125 -9.56 20.55 1.92
N ASP A 126 -8.84 21.35 2.72
CA ASP A 126 -9.04 22.79 2.91
C ASP A 126 -7.70 23.41 3.30
N GLU A 127 -7.63 24.74 3.44
CA GLU A 127 -6.42 25.44 3.87
C GLU A 127 -5.95 24.97 5.26
N ASN A 128 -6.88 24.64 6.15
CA ASN A 128 -6.62 24.20 7.51
C ASN A 128 -7.11 22.77 7.81
N LYS A 129 -7.32 21.94 6.77
CA LYS A 129 -7.79 20.56 6.94
C LYS A 129 -7.08 19.62 6.01
N TRP A 130 -6.47 18.59 6.58
CA TRP A 130 -5.68 17.58 5.88
C TRP A 130 -6.10 16.19 6.31
N TRP A 131 -6.06 15.23 5.37
CA TRP A 131 -6.06 13.81 5.67
C TRP A 131 -4.75 13.18 5.24
N LEU A 132 -4.27 12.23 6.04
CA LEU A 132 -3.20 11.32 5.70
C LEU A 132 -3.82 9.92 5.60
N SER A 133 -3.87 9.35 4.41
CA SER A 133 -4.32 7.98 4.13
C SER A 133 -3.12 7.05 4.33
N LEU A 134 -3.18 6.22 5.38
CA LEU A 134 -2.00 5.60 5.96
C LEU A 134 -1.66 4.24 5.34
N ALA A 135 -0.36 3.97 5.20
CA ALA A 135 0.17 2.62 5.29
C ALA A 135 0.13 2.11 6.76
N ASP A 136 0.58 0.89 7.02
CA ASP A 136 0.46 0.23 8.33
C ASP A 136 1.43 0.81 9.36
N SER A 137 1.00 1.83 10.12
CA SER A 137 1.72 2.35 11.30
C SER A 137 0.92 3.36 12.13
N ASP A 138 1.45 3.74 13.30
CA ASP A 138 0.81 4.62 14.29
C ASP A 138 1.05 6.13 14.05
N VAL A 139 0.97 6.60 12.80
CA VAL A 139 1.16 8.03 12.44
C VAL A 139 0.25 8.97 13.24
N GLY A 140 -0.96 8.54 13.60
CA GLY A 140 -1.88 9.34 14.41
C GLY A 140 -1.31 9.69 15.77
N LEU A 141 -0.63 8.75 16.44
CA LEU A 141 0.05 8.99 17.72
C LEU A 141 1.28 9.88 17.55
N TYR A 142 2.06 9.67 16.50
CA TYR A 142 3.19 10.51 16.15
C TYR A 142 2.77 11.98 15.92
N ALA A 143 1.74 12.20 15.10
CA ALA A 143 1.19 13.52 14.83
C ALA A 143 0.64 14.21 16.10
N LYS A 144 -0.09 13.46 16.96
CA LYS A 144 -0.58 13.97 18.27
C LYS A 144 0.57 14.36 19.19
N GLY A 145 1.60 13.53 19.27
CA GLY A 145 2.79 13.79 20.08
C GLY A 145 3.50 15.09 19.65
N LEU A 146 3.70 15.26 18.34
CA LEU A 146 4.31 16.46 17.77
C LEU A 146 3.44 17.70 17.98
N SER A 147 2.13 17.63 17.71
CA SER A 147 1.21 18.75 17.90
C SER A 147 1.22 19.23 19.35
N SER A 148 1.10 18.31 20.31
CA SER A 148 1.10 18.61 21.74
C SER A 148 2.44 19.11 22.22
N GLY A 149 3.54 18.42 21.88
CA GLY A 149 4.89 18.76 22.31
C GLY A 149 5.37 20.12 21.81
N LEU A 150 4.97 20.49 20.60
CA LEU A 150 5.28 21.79 19.98
C LEU A 150 4.21 22.85 20.22
N LYS A 151 3.16 22.54 20.99
CA LYS A 151 2.04 23.44 21.32
C LYS A 151 1.39 24.05 20.06
N LEU A 152 1.22 23.24 19.00
CA LEU A 152 0.61 23.68 17.76
C LEU A 152 -0.91 23.76 17.90
N GLN A 153 -1.53 24.73 17.23
CA GLN A 153 -2.99 24.81 17.10
C GLN A 153 -3.44 23.91 15.93
N ALA A 154 -3.21 22.61 16.11
CA ALA A 154 -3.56 21.55 15.17
C ALA A 154 -4.13 20.37 15.95
N GLU A 155 -5.42 20.12 15.78
CA GLU A 155 -6.11 18.96 16.33
C GLU A 155 -5.84 17.76 15.43
N VAL A 156 -5.51 16.61 16.03
CA VAL A 156 -5.27 15.35 15.34
C VAL A 156 -6.31 14.32 15.77
N SER A 157 -7.05 13.78 14.83
CA SER A 157 -8.11 12.82 15.07
C SER A 157 -8.15 11.72 14.00
N GLU A 158 -8.90 10.65 14.25
CA GLU A 158 -9.25 9.63 13.25
C GLU A 158 -10.72 9.82 12.90
N PRO A 159 -11.05 10.29 11.68
CA PRO A 159 -12.43 10.41 11.23
C PRO A 159 -13.02 9.03 10.90
N ASP A 160 -14.35 8.88 10.98
CA ASP A 160 -15.04 7.66 10.53
C ASP A 160 -15.15 7.68 8.99
N VAL A 161 -14.07 7.35 8.34
CA VAL A 161 -13.97 7.29 6.87
C VAL A 161 -13.49 5.91 6.46
N ASN A 162 -14.23 5.29 5.56
CA ASN A 162 -14.00 3.91 5.11
C ASN A 162 -13.76 3.90 3.61
N ILE A 163 -12.59 3.45 3.15
CA ILE A 163 -12.22 3.52 1.74
C ILE A 163 -12.64 2.27 1.00
N LEU A 164 -13.28 2.46 -0.16
CA LEU A 164 -13.42 1.46 -1.22
C LEU A 164 -12.52 1.83 -2.38
N ALA A 165 -11.71 0.90 -2.86
CA ALA A 165 -10.96 1.07 -4.10
C ALA A 165 -11.65 0.32 -5.24
N VAL A 166 -11.80 0.98 -6.39
CA VAL A 166 -12.31 0.41 -7.64
C VAL A 166 -11.16 0.39 -8.63
N GLN A 167 -10.54 -0.77 -8.83
CA GLN A 167 -9.26 -0.90 -9.51
C GLN A 167 -9.36 -1.80 -10.75
N GLY A 168 -8.55 -1.52 -11.77
CA GLY A 168 -8.49 -2.26 -13.02
C GLY A 168 -8.89 -1.43 -14.24
N PRO A 169 -8.57 -1.88 -15.47
CA PRO A 169 -8.76 -1.09 -16.70
C PRO A 169 -10.22 -0.73 -16.98
N LYS A 170 -11.18 -1.54 -16.51
CA LYS A 170 -12.62 -1.25 -16.68
C LYS A 170 -13.24 -0.42 -15.54
N SER A 171 -12.43 0.01 -14.58
CA SER A 171 -12.89 0.88 -13.48
C SER A 171 -13.43 2.22 -14.00
N PHE A 172 -12.86 2.76 -15.07
CA PHE A 172 -13.28 4.02 -15.67
C PHE A 172 -14.71 3.95 -16.21
N GLN A 173 -15.03 2.89 -16.98
CA GLN A 173 -16.37 2.67 -17.55
C GLN A 173 -17.39 2.42 -16.43
N LEU A 174 -17.04 1.63 -15.42
CA LEU A 174 -17.93 1.37 -14.29
C LEU A 174 -18.26 2.65 -13.51
N MET A 175 -17.24 3.44 -13.19
CA MET A 175 -17.44 4.68 -12.44
C MET A 175 -18.19 5.75 -13.26
N GLU A 176 -17.93 5.83 -14.56
CA GLU A 176 -18.70 6.71 -15.47
C GLU A 176 -20.18 6.32 -15.52
N LYS A 177 -20.47 5.02 -15.60
CA LYS A 177 -21.85 4.50 -15.61
C LYS A 177 -22.62 4.88 -14.35
N ILE A 178 -21.98 4.86 -13.18
CA ILE A 178 -22.62 5.12 -11.88
C ILE A 178 -22.70 6.63 -11.56
N LEU A 179 -21.65 7.38 -11.86
CA LEU A 179 -21.47 8.77 -11.40
C LEU A 179 -21.48 9.80 -12.54
N GLY A 180 -21.63 9.34 -13.79
CA GLY A 180 -21.63 10.20 -14.97
C GLY A 180 -20.22 10.58 -15.43
N LYS A 181 -20.14 11.20 -16.62
CA LYS A 181 -18.90 11.47 -17.35
C LYS A 181 -17.87 12.31 -16.57
N LYS A 182 -18.32 13.21 -15.68
CA LYS A 182 -17.43 14.09 -14.89
C LYS A 182 -16.35 13.33 -14.13
N ILE A 183 -16.61 12.09 -13.69
CA ILE A 183 -15.62 11.28 -12.93
C ILE A 183 -14.36 10.97 -13.76
N THR A 184 -14.51 10.81 -15.08
CA THR A 184 -13.39 10.48 -15.98
C THR A 184 -12.47 11.67 -16.25
N GLU A 185 -12.90 12.90 -15.92
CA GLU A 185 -12.13 14.13 -16.06
C GLU A 185 -11.13 14.32 -14.91
N LEU A 186 -11.27 13.57 -13.81
CA LEU A 186 -10.31 13.60 -12.72
C LEU A 186 -8.92 13.21 -13.22
N LYS A 187 -7.94 14.08 -12.98
CA LYS A 187 -6.52 13.77 -13.24
C LYS A 187 -5.99 12.82 -12.17
N PHE A 188 -5.00 12.02 -12.51
CA PHE A 188 -4.31 11.17 -11.54
C PHE A 188 -3.85 12.01 -10.33
N PHE A 189 -4.11 11.51 -9.12
CA PHE A 189 -3.96 12.22 -7.86
C PHE A 189 -4.78 13.51 -7.74
N GLY A 190 -5.86 13.64 -8.52
CA GLY A 190 -6.93 14.60 -8.29
C GLY A 190 -8.07 13.96 -7.52
N PHE A 191 -8.82 14.77 -6.79
CA PHE A 191 -10.06 14.37 -6.13
C PHE A 191 -11.14 15.45 -6.26
N ASP A 192 -12.39 15.02 -6.18
CA ASP A 192 -13.56 15.91 -6.15
C ASP A 192 -14.73 15.17 -5.47
N TYR A 193 -15.83 15.88 -5.25
CA TYR A 193 -17.08 15.33 -4.73
C TYR A 193 -18.02 14.94 -5.87
N PHE A 194 -18.59 13.73 -5.74
CA PHE A 194 -19.57 13.18 -6.68
C PHE A 194 -20.85 12.80 -5.96
N ASN A 195 -22.00 12.97 -6.63
CA ASN A 195 -23.29 12.63 -6.06
C ASN A 195 -23.73 11.24 -6.51
N PHE A 196 -24.13 10.41 -5.57
CA PHE A 196 -24.79 9.15 -5.82
C PHE A 196 -26.06 9.06 -4.98
N LYS A 197 -27.23 9.03 -5.65
CA LYS A 197 -28.55 8.93 -5.00
C LYS A 197 -28.74 9.95 -3.85
N GLY A 198 -28.34 11.21 -4.08
CA GLY A 198 -28.48 12.31 -3.11
C GLY A 198 -27.35 12.41 -2.07
N ASN A 199 -26.45 11.45 -1.99
CA ASN A 199 -25.30 11.48 -1.09
C ASN A 199 -24.03 11.91 -1.83
N LYS A 200 -23.22 12.77 -1.20
CA LYS A 200 -21.93 13.18 -1.73
C LYS A 200 -20.85 12.21 -1.27
N PHE A 201 -20.03 11.77 -2.21
CA PHE A 201 -18.84 10.97 -1.95
C PHE A 201 -17.60 11.74 -2.36
N PHE A 202 -16.60 11.74 -1.51
CA PHE A 202 -15.26 12.19 -1.84
C PHE A 202 -14.56 11.07 -2.61
N ILE A 203 -14.10 11.36 -3.83
CA ILE A 203 -13.48 10.34 -4.71
C ILE A 203 -12.18 10.87 -5.28
N ALA A 204 -11.10 10.11 -5.09
CA ALA A 204 -9.80 10.39 -5.66
C ALA A 204 -9.52 9.44 -6.84
N ARG A 205 -8.86 9.95 -7.87
CA ARG A 205 -8.28 9.09 -8.91
C ARG A 205 -6.91 8.61 -8.47
N SER A 206 -6.92 7.56 -7.68
CA SER A 206 -5.77 6.94 -7.03
C SER A 206 -6.00 5.44 -6.87
N GLY A 207 -5.08 4.76 -6.23
CA GLY A 207 -5.14 3.34 -5.92
C GLY A 207 -3.77 2.69 -5.90
N TRP A 208 -3.70 1.53 -5.26
CA TRP A 208 -2.45 0.79 -5.08
C TRP A 208 -2.31 -0.35 -6.10
N SER A 209 -2.52 0.02 -7.37
CA SER A 209 -2.23 -0.82 -8.55
C SER A 209 -1.81 0.07 -9.71
N LYS A 210 -1.06 -0.47 -10.67
CA LYS A 210 -0.78 0.24 -11.93
C LYS A 210 -1.86 0.04 -12.99
N GLN A 211 -2.98 -0.60 -12.63
CA GLN A 211 -4.07 -0.90 -13.56
C GLN A 211 -5.08 0.26 -13.69
N GLY A 212 -4.88 1.35 -12.91
CA GLY A 212 -5.78 2.49 -12.85
C GLY A 212 -6.99 2.25 -11.95
N GLY A 213 -7.67 3.34 -11.58
CA GLY A 213 -8.85 3.25 -10.72
C GLY A 213 -9.14 4.48 -9.90
N TYR A 214 -9.99 4.27 -8.89
CA TYR A 214 -10.46 5.30 -7.97
C TYR A 214 -10.50 4.77 -6.55
N GLU A 215 -10.35 5.69 -5.60
CA GLU A 215 -10.58 5.46 -4.17
C GLU A 215 -11.75 6.33 -3.71
N ILE A 216 -12.75 5.70 -3.12
CA ILE A 216 -13.99 6.31 -2.66
C ILE A 216 -13.95 6.39 -1.15
N TYR A 217 -13.93 7.60 -0.60
CA TYR A 217 -13.88 7.86 0.83
C TYR A 217 -15.31 7.98 1.37
N VAL A 218 -15.72 6.96 2.10
CA VAL A 218 -17.09 6.80 2.59
C VAL A 218 -17.19 7.32 4.03
N GLU A 219 -17.83 8.48 4.20
CA GLU A 219 -18.14 9.09 5.49
C GLU A 219 -19.52 8.67 6.03
N ASN A 220 -20.47 8.36 5.14
CA ASN A 220 -21.79 7.84 5.49
C ASN A 220 -21.86 6.34 5.19
N ARG A 221 -21.90 5.52 6.24
CA ARG A 221 -21.85 4.05 6.14
C ARG A 221 -23.01 3.46 5.32
N GLU A 222 -24.23 3.95 5.53
CA GLU A 222 -25.42 3.44 4.81
C GLU A 222 -25.35 3.77 3.32
N ALA A 223 -25.02 5.03 2.98
CA ALA A 223 -24.82 5.44 1.60
C ALA A 223 -23.65 4.66 0.95
N GLY A 224 -22.59 4.37 1.71
CA GLY A 224 -21.46 3.57 1.25
C GLY A 224 -21.85 2.12 0.93
N LEU A 225 -22.69 1.50 1.76
CA LEU A 225 -23.22 0.16 1.50
C LEU A 225 -24.10 0.14 0.24
N ASN A 226 -24.95 1.16 0.04
CA ASN A 226 -25.75 1.28 -1.15
C ASN A 226 -24.89 1.47 -2.41
N LEU A 227 -23.81 2.24 -2.32
CA LEU A 227 -22.86 2.40 -3.43
C LEU A 227 -22.09 1.09 -3.70
N TYR A 228 -21.67 0.37 -2.64
CA TYR A 228 -21.03 -0.93 -2.78
C TYR A 228 -21.91 -1.91 -3.56
N ASP A 229 -23.20 -2.03 -3.18
CA ASP A 229 -24.15 -2.91 -3.86
C ASP A 229 -24.37 -2.48 -5.33
N GLU A 230 -24.40 -1.18 -5.61
CA GLU A 230 -24.50 -0.65 -6.98
C GLU A 230 -23.26 -0.94 -7.81
N LEU A 231 -22.05 -0.83 -7.24
CA LEU A 231 -20.80 -1.18 -7.94
C LEU A 231 -20.84 -2.61 -8.48
N PHE A 232 -21.36 -3.56 -7.70
CA PHE A 232 -21.51 -4.95 -8.16
C PHE A 232 -22.70 -5.14 -9.10
N SER A 233 -23.80 -4.44 -8.90
CA SER A 233 -24.97 -4.53 -9.79
C SER A 233 -24.67 -3.98 -11.17
N ALA A 234 -24.18 -2.74 -11.24
CA ALA A 234 -23.84 -2.06 -12.50
C ALA A 234 -22.58 -2.64 -13.16
N GLY A 235 -21.69 -3.24 -12.35
CA GLY A 235 -20.41 -3.77 -12.82
C GLY A 235 -20.47 -5.14 -13.48
N LYS A 236 -21.62 -5.82 -13.49
CA LYS A 236 -21.74 -7.17 -14.09
C LYS A 236 -21.26 -7.23 -15.54
N GLU A 237 -21.60 -6.24 -16.35
CA GLU A 237 -21.15 -6.16 -17.74
C GLU A 237 -19.65 -5.92 -17.91
N PHE A 238 -18.99 -5.41 -16.89
CA PHE A 238 -17.54 -5.20 -16.84
C PHE A 238 -16.79 -6.35 -16.16
N ASN A 239 -17.51 -7.43 -15.82
CA ASN A 239 -16.97 -8.57 -15.08
C ASN A 239 -16.39 -8.15 -13.73
N VAL A 240 -17.13 -7.33 -12.96
CA VAL A 240 -16.71 -6.89 -11.63
C VAL A 240 -16.59 -8.08 -10.68
N LYS A 241 -15.52 -8.12 -9.89
CA LYS A 241 -15.32 -9.08 -8.80
C LYS A 241 -14.90 -8.37 -7.52
N PRO A 242 -15.15 -8.97 -6.34
CA PRO A 242 -14.44 -8.57 -5.15
C PRO A 242 -12.95 -8.86 -5.33
N GLY A 243 -12.11 -8.07 -4.71
CA GLY A 243 -10.67 -8.24 -4.76
C GLY A 243 -9.98 -7.59 -3.56
N CYS A 244 -8.68 -7.57 -3.61
CA CYS A 244 -7.82 -7.01 -2.58
C CYS A 244 -6.49 -6.54 -3.19
N PRO A 245 -5.68 -5.76 -2.45
CA PRO A 245 -4.32 -5.45 -2.86
C PRO A 245 -3.55 -6.71 -3.25
N ASN A 246 -3.10 -6.79 -4.51
CA ASN A 246 -2.54 -8.01 -5.07
C ASN A 246 -1.02 -8.05 -4.93
N LEU A 247 -0.49 -9.07 -4.26
CA LEU A 247 0.93 -9.20 -3.96
C LEU A 247 1.80 -9.29 -5.24
N ILE A 248 1.33 -10.00 -6.28
CA ILE A 248 2.07 -10.13 -7.56
C ILE A 248 2.14 -8.77 -8.23
N GLU A 249 0.99 -8.12 -8.40
CA GLU A 249 0.87 -6.82 -9.06
C GLU A 249 1.77 -5.77 -8.38
N ARG A 250 1.71 -5.67 -7.04
CA ARG A 250 2.47 -4.66 -6.31
C ARG A 250 3.98 -4.85 -6.42
N ILE A 251 4.48 -6.11 -6.35
CA ILE A 251 5.92 -6.40 -6.44
C ILE A 251 6.42 -6.16 -7.86
N GLU A 252 5.72 -6.64 -8.89
CA GLU A 252 6.07 -6.39 -10.29
C GLU A 252 6.11 -4.90 -10.61
N SER A 253 5.16 -4.16 -10.07
CA SER A 253 5.01 -2.71 -10.26
C SER A 253 5.94 -1.87 -9.38
N GLY A 254 6.70 -2.47 -8.47
CA GLY A 254 7.57 -1.77 -7.54
C GLY A 254 6.83 -0.85 -6.57
N LEU A 255 5.58 -1.21 -6.22
CA LEU A 255 4.82 -0.51 -5.18
C LEU A 255 5.27 -1.02 -3.82
N LEU A 256 5.95 -0.17 -3.08
CA LEU A 256 6.50 -0.51 -1.78
C LEU A 256 5.40 -0.61 -0.72
N SER A 257 5.63 -1.46 0.26
CA SER A 257 4.75 -1.68 1.40
C SER A 257 5.52 -1.42 2.70
N CYS A 258 5.10 -0.42 3.44
CA CYS A 258 5.60 -0.12 4.77
C CYS A 258 5.42 -1.35 5.69
N GLY A 259 6.43 -1.67 6.49
CA GLY A 259 6.46 -2.86 7.32
C GLY A 259 6.87 -4.16 6.61
N ASN A 260 6.82 -4.19 5.25
CA ASN A 260 7.31 -5.32 4.46
C ASN A 260 8.62 -4.99 3.74
N ASP A 261 8.65 -3.91 2.95
CA ASP A 261 9.82 -3.58 2.12
C ASP A 261 10.76 -2.60 2.81
N PHE A 262 10.24 -1.77 3.67
CA PHE A 262 11.00 -0.83 4.50
C PHE A 262 10.31 -0.64 5.86
N ASP A 263 11.09 -0.20 6.83
CA ASP A 263 10.66 0.13 8.18
C ASP A 263 11.42 1.35 8.74
N ASN A 264 11.31 1.59 10.04
CA ASN A 264 12.01 2.70 10.73
C ASN A 264 13.54 2.54 10.80
N GLY A 265 14.10 1.46 10.29
CA GLY A 265 15.55 1.29 10.09
C GLY A 265 16.06 1.80 8.75
N ASP A 266 15.18 2.25 7.86
CA ASP A 266 15.50 2.65 6.48
C ASP A 266 15.19 4.15 6.29
N ASN A 267 15.93 4.82 5.40
CA ASN A 267 15.67 6.21 5.06
C ASN A 267 15.09 6.34 3.64
N PRO A 268 14.44 7.47 3.29
CA PRO A 268 13.77 7.62 2.00
C PRO A 268 14.70 7.54 0.78
N TYR A 269 16.01 7.81 0.91
CA TYR A 269 16.97 7.58 -0.18
C TYR A 269 17.18 6.09 -0.44
N GLU A 270 17.28 5.26 0.62
CA GLU A 270 17.39 3.81 0.50
C GLU A 270 16.14 3.18 -0.13
N CYS A 271 14.96 3.82 0.08
CA CYS A 271 13.69 3.41 -0.51
C CYS A 271 13.48 3.89 -1.96
N GLY A 272 14.41 4.67 -2.54
CA GLY A 272 14.26 5.22 -3.89
C GLY A 272 13.25 6.37 -3.98
N TYR A 273 13.02 7.08 -2.88
CA TYR A 273 12.08 8.20 -2.79
C TYR A 273 12.74 9.59 -3.01
N ASP A 274 13.91 9.63 -3.65
CA ASP A 274 14.70 10.84 -3.90
C ASP A 274 13.87 12.01 -4.44
N LYS A 275 12.94 11.73 -5.36
CA LYS A 275 12.07 12.74 -5.98
C LYS A 275 11.10 13.44 -5.02
N TYR A 276 10.92 12.88 -3.82
CA TYR A 276 10.05 13.44 -2.79
C TYR A 276 10.83 14.18 -1.70
N ILE A 277 12.16 14.18 -1.75
CA ILE A 277 13.01 14.79 -0.73
C ILE A 277 13.41 16.20 -1.16
N ASP A 278 12.98 17.21 -0.42
CA ASP A 278 13.39 18.60 -0.65
C ASP A 278 14.25 19.13 0.51
N ILE A 279 15.55 18.87 0.41
CA ILE A 279 16.54 19.41 1.37
C ILE A 279 17.09 20.78 0.94
N LYS A 280 16.74 21.28 -0.27
CA LYS A 280 17.33 22.48 -0.87
C LYS A 280 16.54 23.76 -0.58
N SER A 281 15.22 23.65 -0.46
CA SER A 281 14.36 24.81 -0.17
C SER A 281 14.33 25.15 1.33
N ASP A 282 13.73 26.30 1.66
CA ASP A 282 13.65 26.81 3.03
C ASP A 282 12.58 26.14 3.89
N ILE A 283 11.89 25.09 3.37
CA ILE A 283 10.94 24.33 4.19
C ILE A 283 11.65 23.71 5.40
N ASN A 284 10.95 23.68 6.52
CA ASN A 284 11.42 23.01 7.73
C ASN A 284 10.65 21.72 7.97
N PHE A 285 11.39 20.63 8.20
CA PHE A 285 10.81 19.34 8.59
C PHE A 285 11.78 18.58 9.51
N LEU A 286 11.23 17.66 10.29
CA LEU A 286 12.02 16.76 11.13
C LEU A 286 12.94 15.90 10.27
N GLY A 287 14.15 15.65 10.75
CA GLY A 287 15.14 14.87 10.00
C GLY A 287 15.85 15.58 8.85
N LYS A 288 15.54 16.87 8.56
CA LYS A 288 16.20 17.59 7.44
C LYS A 288 17.71 17.58 7.52
N LYS A 289 18.28 17.83 8.72
CA LYS A 289 19.73 17.80 8.94
C LYS A 289 20.33 16.40 8.68
N ALA A 290 19.63 15.37 9.12
CA ALA A 290 20.03 13.98 8.90
C ALA A 290 20.00 13.63 7.39
N LEU A 291 18.94 13.99 6.67
CA LEU A 291 18.87 13.75 5.22
C LEU A 291 19.92 14.54 4.43
N ILE A 292 20.28 15.76 4.84
CA ILE A 292 21.39 16.52 4.27
C ILE A 292 22.73 15.77 4.47
N LYS A 293 22.98 15.22 5.65
CA LYS A 293 24.16 14.42 5.95
C LYS A 293 24.20 13.17 5.09
N ILE A 294 23.10 12.39 5.05
CA ILE A 294 22.97 11.18 4.24
C ILE A 294 23.22 11.48 2.75
N SER A 295 22.62 12.58 2.24
CA SER A 295 22.82 13.00 0.84
C SER A 295 24.29 13.29 0.50
N LYS A 296 25.07 13.86 1.44
CA LYS A 296 26.50 14.14 1.24
C LYS A 296 27.37 12.88 1.34
N GLU A 297 27.08 12.02 2.28
CA GLU A 297 27.84 10.77 2.51
C GLU A 297 27.49 9.68 1.49
N GLY A 298 26.29 9.76 0.91
CA GLY A 298 25.70 8.73 0.05
C GLY A 298 25.19 7.53 0.84
N ILE A 299 24.19 6.86 0.27
CA ILE A 299 23.64 5.64 0.87
C ILE A 299 24.56 4.43 0.65
N LYS A 300 24.50 3.47 1.58
CA LYS A 300 25.31 2.24 1.54
C LYS A 300 24.51 1.03 1.04
N ARG A 301 23.19 1.16 0.96
CA ARG A 301 22.24 0.13 0.52
C ARG A 301 21.02 0.80 -0.11
N LYS A 302 20.27 0.10 -0.93
CA LYS A 302 18.98 0.57 -1.48
C LYS A 302 18.07 -0.59 -1.84
N LEU A 303 16.77 -0.34 -1.93
CA LEU A 303 15.80 -1.28 -2.46
C LEU A 303 16.01 -1.48 -3.97
N MET A 304 16.06 -2.75 -4.36
CA MET A 304 16.18 -3.18 -5.75
C MET A 304 15.26 -4.37 -6.02
N GLY A 305 14.92 -4.58 -7.28
CA GLY A 305 14.22 -5.77 -7.73
C GLY A 305 15.16 -6.98 -7.75
N VAL A 306 14.58 -8.16 -7.54
CA VAL A 306 15.29 -9.44 -7.69
C VAL A 306 14.42 -10.43 -8.43
N LYS A 307 15.05 -11.32 -9.21
CA LYS A 307 14.45 -12.48 -9.87
C LYS A 307 15.13 -13.73 -9.37
N ILE A 308 14.36 -14.75 -8.94
CA ILE A 308 14.88 -15.94 -8.24
C ILE A 308 14.32 -17.17 -8.95
N ASP A 309 15.16 -18.16 -9.21
CA ASP A 309 14.78 -19.39 -9.91
C ASP A 309 14.03 -20.33 -8.94
N LEU A 310 12.79 -19.95 -8.62
CA LEU A 310 11.84 -20.66 -7.75
C LEU A 310 10.43 -20.58 -8.31
N ASP A 311 9.69 -21.67 -8.18
CA ASP A 311 8.29 -21.77 -8.56
C ASP A 311 7.33 -21.37 -7.44
N THR A 312 7.81 -21.34 -6.19
CA THR A 312 7.04 -20.94 -5.02
C THR A 312 7.97 -20.27 -3.99
N ILE A 313 7.45 -19.29 -3.29
CA ILE A 313 8.14 -18.66 -2.16
C ILE A 313 7.12 -18.09 -1.17
N GLU A 314 7.37 -18.30 0.11
CA GLU A 314 6.65 -17.67 1.22
C GLU A 314 7.62 -16.84 2.05
N MET A 315 7.19 -15.62 2.39
CA MET A 315 7.98 -14.67 3.17
C MET A 315 7.27 -14.38 4.49
N MET A 316 7.88 -14.84 5.60
CA MET A 316 7.45 -14.49 6.96
C MET A 316 8.52 -13.66 7.70
N GLU A 317 9.71 -13.60 7.13
CA GLU A 317 10.88 -12.89 7.66
C GLU A 317 11.83 -12.53 6.52
N GLU A 318 12.70 -11.56 6.74
CA GLU A 318 13.77 -11.24 5.80
C GLU A 318 14.70 -12.43 5.58
N ARG A 319 15.18 -12.58 4.35
CA ARG A 319 16.11 -13.66 4.02
C ARG A 319 17.41 -13.12 3.45
N PRO A 320 18.58 -13.58 3.95
CA PRO A 320 19.87 -13.14 3.43
C PRO A 320 20.09 -13.65 2.00
N LEU A 321 20.60 -12.76 1.15
CA LEU A 321 21.06 -13.04 -0.20
C LEU A 321 22.58 -13.10 -0.17
N LEU A 322 23.18 -14.20 -0.65
CA LEU A 322 24.62 -14.46 -0.51
C LEU A 322 25.31 -14.61 -1.87
N SER A 323 26.54 -14.12 -1.99
CA SER A 323 27.45 -14.45 -3.09
C SER A 323 28.69 -15.11 -2.51
N GLY A 324 28.76 -16.43 -2.60
CA GLY A 324 29.66 -17.22 -1.77
C GLY A 324 29.36 -17.02 -0.28
N ASN A 325 30.34 -16.56 0.48
CA ASN A 325 30.17 -16.24 1.91
C ASN A 325 29.81 -14.76 2.17
N ASN A 326 29.70 -13.93 1.13
CA ASN A 326 29.48 -12.51 1.28
C ASN A 326 27.99 -12.18 1.25
N LEU A 327 27.54 -11.37 2.20
CA LEU A 327 26.18 -10.87 2.25
C LEU A 327 25.97 -9.79 1.20
N VAL A 328 25.13 -10.07 0.21
CA VAL A 328 24.69 -9.15 -0.87
C VAL A 328 23.62 -8.19 -0.38
N GLY A 329 22.70 -8.68 0.41
CA GLY A 329 21.57 -7.93 0.94
C GLY A 329 20.53 -8.84 1.60
N HIS A 330 19.32 -8.30 1.80
CA HIS A 330 18.21 -9.02 2.40
C HIS A 330 16.97 -8.92 1.51
N LEU A 331 16.38 -10.06 1.20
CA LEU A 331 15.07 -10.15 0.56
C LEU A 331 14.01 -9.72 1.56
N ARG A 332 13.23 -8.71 1.24
CA ARG A 332 12.17 -8.12 2.06
C ARG A 332 10.79 -8.69 1.70
N SER A 333 10.48 -8.75 0.42
CA SER A 333 9.23 -9.30 -0.11
C SER A 333 9.50 -10.14 -1.34
N ALA A 334 8.73 -11.22 -1.52
CA ALA A 334 8.80 -12.02 -2.74
C ALA A 334 7.50 -12.77 -2.98
N VAL A 335 7.26 -13.10 -4.25
CA VAL A 335 6.13 -13.90 -4.71
C VAL A 335 6.48 -14.57 -6.04
N TYR A 336 5.87 -15.71 -6.35
CA TYR A 336 5.91 -16.26 -7.70
C TYR A 336 5.15 -15.36 -8.67
N SER A 337 5.76 -14.99 -9.78
CA SER A 337 5.16 -14.21 -10.86
C SER A 337 4.86 -15.11 -12.06
N PRO A 338 3.60 -15.24 -12.47
CA PRO A 338 3.24 -15.96 -13.68
C PRO A 338 3.76 -15.27 -14.96
N HIS A 339 3.92 -13.94 -14.92
CA HIS A 339 4.48 -13.16 -16.03
C HIS A 339 5.96 -13.50 -16.26
N PHE A 340 6.75 -13.52 -15.19
CA PHE A 340 8.19 -13.84 -15.26
C PHE A 340 8.47 -15.35 -15.20
N LYS A 341 7.48 -16.20 -14.85
CA LYS A 341 7.61 -17.64 -14.64
C LYS A 341 8.71 -18.01 -13.64
N LYS A 342 8.85 -17.22 -12.60
CA LYS A 342 9.79 -17.39 -11.48
C LYS A 342 9.40 -16.50 -10.31
N ALA A 343 10.01 -16.72 -9.16
CA ALA A 343 9.83 -15.78 -8.04
C ALA A 343 10.48 -14.43 -8.36
N VAL A 344 9.77 -13.37 -7.99
CA VAL A 344 10.23 -11.98 -8.06
C VAL A 344 10.11 -11.36 -6.68
N GLY A 345 10.96 -10.36 -6.39
CA GLY A 345 10.95 -9.76 -5.08
C GLY A 345 11.57 -8.38 -5.03
N ILE A 346 11.47 -7.79 -3.85
CA ILE A 346 12.10 -6.52 -3.47
C ILE A 346 13.11 -6.83 -2.37
N ALA A 347 14.33 -6.35 -2.53
CA ALA A 347 15.43 -6.63 -1.62
C ALA A 347 16.24 -5.36 -1.32
N MET A 348 16.69 -5.23 -0.07
CA MET A 348 17.64 -4.20 0.34
C MET A 348 19.05 -4.67 0.00
N ILE A 349 19.67 -4.05 -1.01
CA ILE A 349 20.94 -4.48 -1.60
C ILE A 349 22.06 -3.53 -1.22
N LYS A 350 23.21 -4.08 -0.78
CA LYS A 350 24.40 -3.33 -0.46
C LYS A 350 25.03 -2.69 -1.71
N LYS A 351 25.65 -1.53 -1.53
CA LYS A 351 26.18 -0.66 -2.59
C LYS A 351 27.12 -1.36 -3.55
N GLU A 352 28.00 -2.20 -3.05
CA GLU A 352 28.99 -2.95 -3.83
C GLU A 352 28.37 -3.98 -4.80
N TYR A 353 27.06 -4.26 -4.65
CA TYR A 353 26.34 -5.24 -5.46
C TYR A 353 25.23 -4.61 -6.33
N TRP A 354 25.21 -3.30 -6.54
CA TRP A 354 24.17 -2.63 -7.36
C TRP A 354 24.26 -2.90 -8.85
N ASP A 355 25.34 -3.58 -9.30
CA ASP A 355 25.42 -4.02 -10.70
C ASP A 355 24.36 -5.10 -10.97
N LYS A 356 23.51 -4.87 -11.97
CA LYS A 356 22.44 -5.81 -12.40
C LYS A 356 22.96 -7.15 -12.92
N LYS A 357 24.27 -7.29 -13.15
CA LYS A 357 24.90 -8.59 -13.45
C LYS A 357 25.21 -9.40 -12.21
N THR A 358 25.03 -8.83 -11.01
CA THR A 358 25.26 -9.50 -9.76
C THR A 358 24.24 -10.64 -9.58
N THR A 359 24.76 -11.84 -9.35
CA THR A 359 23.99 -13.01 -8.98
C THR A 359 24.17 -13.33 -7.51
N PHE A 360 23.18 -13.98 -6.93
CA PHE A 360 23.20 -14.39 -5.54
C PHE A 360 22.58 -15.77 -5.37
N GLU A 361 22.80 -16.38 -4.21
CA GLU A 361 22.12 -17.57 -3.72
C GLU A 361 21.16 -17.19 -2.59
N LEU A 362 19.96 -17.77 -2.61
CA LEU A 362 18.97 -17.73 -1.55
C LEU A 362 18.80 -19.14 -1.00
N LYS A 363 18.88 -19.28 0.33
CA LYS A 363 18.62 -20.55 1.02
C LYS A 363 17.21 -20.56 1.59
N ILE A 364 16.43 -21.60 1.26
CA ILE A 364 15.09 -21.86 1.82
C ILE A 364 15.08 -23.30 2.34
N GLY A 365 15.07 -23.45 3.67
CA GLY A 365 15.33 -24.76 4.29
C GLY A 365 16.69 -25.31 3.85
N ASP A 366 16.71 -26.51 3.29
CA ASP A 366 17.95 -27.13 2.78
C ASP A 366 18.22 -26.84 1.28
N LYS A 367 17.29 -26.18 0.60
CA LYS A 367 17.43 -25.88 -0.84
C LYS A 367 18.13 -24.53 -1.03
N LYS A 368 19.02 -24.48 -2.01
CA LYS A 368 19.63 -23.25 -2.54
C LYS A 368 19.07 -22.93 -3.90
N SER A 369 18.71 -21.68 -4.12
CA SER A 369 18.22 -21.18 -5.41
C SER A 369 19.06 -19.99 -5.84
N LYS A 370 19.32 -19.89 -7.14
CA LYS A 370 20.03 -18.74 -7.73
C LYS A 370 19.06 -17.60 -8.05
N GLY A 371 19.57 -16.40 -7.96
CA GLY A 371 18.84 -15.22 -8.38
C GLY A 371 19.76 -14.13 -8.94
N SER A 372 19.14 -13.10 -9.48
CA SER A 372 19.83 -11.92 -10.04
C SER A 372 19.14 -10.64 -9.60
N ILE A 373 19.92 -9.58 -9.51
CA ILE A 373 19.45 -8.23 -9.19
C ILE A 373 18.93 -7.55 -10.45
N CYS A 374 17.90 -6.74 -10.33
CA CYS A 374 17.33 -5.91 -11.39
C CYS A 374 16.80 -4.59 -10.82
N ASP A 375 16.34 -3.70 -11.72
CA ASP A 375 15.70 -2.46 -11.29
C ASP A 375 14.28 -2.68 -10.76
N LEU A 376 13.77 -1.67 -10.06
CA LEU A 376 12.34 -1.48 -9.75
C LEU A 376 11.84 -0.28 -10.59
N PRO A 377 10.63 -0.36 -11.13
CA PRO A 377 9.73 -1.54 -11.19
C PRO A 377 10.31 -2.67 -12.06
N LEU A 378 9.74 -3.88 -11.90
CA LEU A 378 10.15 -5.06 -12.67
C LEU A 378 9.53 -5.06 -14.08
N VAL A 379 8.37 -4.36 -14.26
CA VAL A 379 7.60 -4.20 -15.51
C VAL A 379 7.47 -2.73 -15.89
#